data_14f114dc3f0b92f92619ecab4a54456d
#
_entry.id   14f114dc3f0b92f92619ecab4a54456d
#
_cell.length_a   1.000
_cell.length_b   1.000
_cell.length_c   1.000
_cell.angle_alpha   90.00
_cell.angle_beta   90.00
_cell.angle_gamma   90.00
#
_symmetry.space_group_name_H-M   'P 1'
#
loop_
_entity.id
_entity.type
_entity.pdbx_description
1 polymer ?
#
loop_
_entity_poly.entity_id
_entity_poly.type
_entity_poly.pdbx_seq_one_letter_code
_entity_poly.pdbx_strand_id
1 'polypeptide(L)'
;MHVLGGESALRAIRAVRCRELSVRLELPEVERPVVRLPGQEQKAPEPTREEDWWRGPTLADEGFPFENAETNSNVDLHRLGNVGKFTKEAPLELMVFDYAHRTTRKKTRTRVLSQELPVQALVCVDPTLYFVCPELIVLQMSARLGPVGLAQLVMELCGSYSLCPDPDGLEGATFDLPPVTTIDRIRSCAKHVRARGGTASLRWALQYALEWSASPGETTLALMMSLPPEEGGYGFGIPVLNGRVEVPINLESCVSGGSYYPDVFLQNGYVDLEYQSTEFHLDPLAVASLTMTRDELAAADPELATWRRGFIAKGDADLRRMRELQFLGLHVVPVTSFDLREPERMDQVACAVARHLEGEGLLDWESWHADLEVHDYRGLRARLLRSC
;
A
#
# COMPACT_ATOMS: atom_id res chain seq x y z
N MET A 1 -3.98 -17.78 -26.55
CA MET A 1 -3.71 -16.53 -25.78
C MET A 1 -4.52 -16.59 -24.49
N HIS A 2 -3.97 -16.12 -23.37
CA HIS A 2 -4.64 -16.07 -22.07
C HIS A 2 -4.61 -14.64 -21.51
N VAL A 3 -5.71 -14.23 -20.88
CA VAL A 3 -5.81 -12.95 -20.19
C VAL A 3 -6.18 -13.21 -18.73
N LEU A 4 -5.31 -12.89 -17.80
CA LEU A 4 -5.54 -13.03 -16.36
C LEU A 4 -6.38 -11.88 -15.84
N GLY A 5 -7.28 -12.18 -14.90
CA GLY A 5 -8.06 -11.17 -14.19
C GLY A 5 -8.12 -11.44 -12.68
N GLY A 6 -8.73 -10.53 -11.93
CA GLY A 6 -8.96 -10.65 -10.49
C GLY A 6 -7.71 -11.01 -9.70
N GLU A 7 -7.82 -12.01 -8.84
CA GLU A 7 -6.72 -12.49 -7.99
C GLU A 7 -5.50 -12.97 -8.79
N SER A 8 -5.72 -13.60 -9.96
CA SER A 8 -4.60 -14.06 -10.80
C SER A 8 -3.82 -12.90 -11.40
N ALA A 9 -4.50 -11.81 -11.80
CA ALA A 9 -3.84 -10.60 -12.26
C ALA A 9 -3.13 -9.85 -11.11
N LEU A 10 -3.72 -9.86 -9.90
CA LEU A 10 -3.08 -9.28 -8.71
C LEU A 10 -1.76 -9.99 -8.38
N ARG A 11 -1.76 -11.31 -8.41
CA ARG A 11 -0.52 -12.10 -8.24
C ARG A 11 0.50 -11.80 -9.32
N ALA A 12 0.06 -11.66 -10.57
CA ALA A 12 0.95 -11.32 -11.68
C ALA A 12 1.60 -9.94 -11.49
N ILE A 13 0.83 -8.89 -11.15
CA ILE A 13 1.40 -7.55 -10.93
C ILE A 13 2.35 -7.52 -9.74
N ARG A 14 2.05 -8.25 -8.66
CA ARG A 14 2.97 -8.41 -7.51
C ARG A 14 4.28 -9.07 -7.93
N ALA A 15 4.23 -10.16 -8.72
CA ALA A 15 5.42 -10.81 -9.26
C ALA A 15 6.26 -9.87 -10.14
N VAL A 16 5.63 -9.01 -10.95
CA VAL A 16 6.32 -7.96 -11.72
C VAL A 16 7.02 -6.98 -10.78
N ARG A 17 6.33 -6.50 -9.75
CA ARG A 17 6.88 -5.53 -8.79
C ARG A 17 8.01 -6.13 -7.96
N CYS A 18 7.90 -7.39 -7.56
CA CYS A 18 8.96 -8.10 -6.83
C CYS A 18 10.12 -8.56 -7.74
N ARG A 19 10.13 -8.15 -9.02
CA ARG A 19 11.16 -8.48 -10.03
C ARG A 19 11.28 -9.97 -10.34
N GLU A 20 10.27 -10.76 -10.03
CA GLU A 20 10.18 -12.16 -10.42
C GLU A 20 9.76 -12.32 -11.88
N LEU A 21 9.14 -11.29 -12.45
CA LEU A 21 8.68 -11.24 -13.82
C LEU A 21 9.13 -9.95 -14.51
N SER A 22 9.82 -10.10 -15.66
CA SER A 22 10.28 -8.96 -16.46
C SER A 22 9.20 -8.51 -17.43
N VAL A 23 8.40 -7.54 -17.02
CA VAL A 23 7.34 -6.92 -17.85
C VAL A 23 7.53 -5.42 -17.83
N ARG A 24 7.33 -4.78 -18.99
CA ARG A 24 7.32 -3.33 -19.08
C ARG A 24 5.94 -2.80 -18.68
N LEU A 25 5.87 -2.15 -17.53
CA LEU A 25 4.69 -1.41 -17.11
C LEU A 25 4.79 0.06 -17.57
N GLU A 26 3.67 0.62 -17.99
CA GLU A 26 3.53 2.07 -18.15
C GLU A 26 3.23 2.68 -16.79
N LEU A 27 4.30 3.13 -16.14
CA LEU A 27 4.20 3.74 -14.82
C LEU A 27 3.62 5.16 -14.92
N PRO A 28 2.79 5.59 -13.95
CA PRO A 28 2.35 6.98 -13.88
C PRO A 28 3.54 7.90 -13.56
N GLU A 29 3.54 9.09 -14.14
CA GLU A 29 4.41 10.17 -13.69
C GLU A 29 3.76 10.80 -12.46
N VAL A 30 4.24 10.46 -11.27
CA VAL A 30 3.67 10.93 -10.01
C VAL A 30 4.74 11.60 -9.18
N GLU A 31 4.50 12.84 -8.82
CA GLU A 31 5.34 13.56 -7.86
C GLU A 31 4.88 13.29 -6.43
N ARG A 32 5.84 13.24 -5.50
CA ARG A 32 5.51 13.16 -4.08
C ARG A 32 4.83 14.45 -3.63
N PRO A 33 3.81 14.36 -2.77
CA PRO A 33 3.17 15.55 -2.22
C PRO A 33 4.18 16.37 -1.43
N VAL A 34 4.04 17.70 -1.45
CA VAL A 34 4.89 18.59 -0.66
C VAL A 34 4.26 18.82 0.70
N VAL A 35 5.02 18.53 1.76
CA VAL A 35 4.67 18.84 3.15
C VAL A 35 5.14 20.25 3.48
N ARG A 36 4.24 21.09 3.99
CA ARG A 36 4.54 22.44 4.42
C ARG A 36 4.82 22.47 5.91
N LEU A 37 5.90 23.16 6.27
CA LEU A 37 6.29 23.39 7.66
C LEU A 37 5.48 24.52 8.30
N PRO A 38 5.45 24.62 9.65
CA PRO A 38 4.83 25.74 10.35
C PRO A 38 5.32 27.09 9.81
N GLY A 39 4.39 28.01 9.56
CA GLY A 39 4.68 29.35 9.04
C GLY A 39 4.90 29.45 7.52
N GLN A 40 4.85 28.36 6.77
CA GLN A 40 4.85 28.38 5.31
C GLN A 40 3.42 28.55 4.76
N GLU A 41 3.26 29.34 3.68
CA GLU A 41 1.95 29.48 3.02
C GLU A 41 1.48 28.14 2.44
N GLN A 42 0.26 27.75 2.77
CA GLN A 42 -0.39 26.60 2.15
C GLN A 42 -0.81 26.98 0.73
N LYS A 43 -0.07 26.51 -0.26
CA LYS A 43 -0.53 26.53 -1.65
C LYS A 43 -1.48 25.38 -1.83
N ALA A 44 -2.71 25.66 -2.24
CA ALA A 44 -3.62 24.60 -2.66
C ALA A 44 -2.92 23.74 -3.74
N PRO A 45 -2.99 22.40 -3.67
CA PRO A 45 -2.43 21.56 -4.71
C PRO A 45 -3.04 21.96 -6.04
N GLU A 46 -2.19 22.26 -7.03
CA GLU A 46 -2.67 22.49 -8.38
C GLU A 46 -3.35 21.20 -8.84
N PRO A 47 -4.60 21.29 -9.37
CA PRO A 47 -5.26 20.12 -9.87
C PRO A 47 -4.41 19.57 -11.02
N THR A 48 -3.79 18.42 -10.81
CA THR A 48 -3.16 17.67 -11.89
C THR A 48 -4.23 17.39 -12.93
N ARG A 49 -4.13 18.04 -14.08
CA ARG A 49 -4.88 17.66 -15.26
C ARG A 49 -4.28 16.33 -15.74
N GLU A 50 -4.69 15.24 -15.12
CA GLU A 50 -4.50 13.97 -15.79
C GLU A 50 -5.30 14.04 -17.09
N GLU A 51 -4.61 13.98 -18.23
CA GLU A 51 -5.24 13.57 -19.48
C GLU A 51 -6.00 12.29 -19.14
N ASP A 52 -7.25 12.20 -19.58
CA ASP A 52 -8.11 11.06 -19.22
C ASP A 52 -7.43 9.77 -19.74
N TRP A 53 -6.58 9.20 -18.89
CA TRP A 53 -5.72 8.05 -19.21
C TRP A 53 -6.55 6.88 -19.79
N TRP A 54 -7.83 6.85 -19.43
CA TRP A 54 -8.76 5.83 -19.93
C TRP A 54 -9.28 6.12 -21.35
N ARG A 55 -8.96 7.27 -21.94
CA ARG A 55 -9.29 7.61 -23.33
C ARG A 55 -8.16 7.17 -24.25
N GLY A 56 -8.50 6.42 -25.28
CA GLY A 56 -7.57 5.93 -26.27
C GLY A 56 -8.24 4.95 -27.21
N PRO A 57 -7.50 4.40 -28.19
CA PRO A 57 -8.02 3.37 -29.06
C PRO A 57 -8.43 2.15 -28.21
N THR A 58 -9.52 1.53 -28.62
CA THR A 58 -10.04 0.33 -27.95
C THR A 58 -9.28 -0.91 -28.40
N LEU A 59 -9.42 -2.00 -27.64
CA LEU A 59 -8.87 -3.30 -28.04
C LEU A 59 -9.44 -3.75 -29.41
N ALA A 60 -10.69 -3.38 -29.72
CA ALA A 60 -11.31 -3.65 -31.02
C ALA A 60 -10.69 -2.83 -32.14
N ASP A 61 -10.41 -1.53 -31.91
CA ASP A 61 -9.80 -0.64 -32.90
C ASP A 61 -8.40 -1.09 -33.30
N GLU A 62 -7.62 -1.61 -32.33
CA GLU A 62 -6.26 -2.12 -32.54
C GLU A 62 -6.21 -3.58 -33.04
N GLY A 63 -7.35 -4.18 -33.33
CA GLY A 63 -7.42 -5.55 -33.89
C GLY A 63 -6.91 -6.62 -32.91
N PHE A 64 -7.16 -6.44 -31.60
CA PHE A 64 -6.77 -7.43 -30.61
C PHE A 64 -7.37 -8.81 -30.98
N PRO A 65 -6.60 -9.92 -30.91
CA PRO A 65 -7.02 -11.22 -31.41
C PRO A 65 -7.97 -11.96 -30.43
N PHE A 66 -9.20 -11.43 -30.26
CA PHE A 66 -10.20 -11.91 -29.30
C PHE A 66 -10.56 -13.40 -29.48
N GLU A 67 -10.62 -13.86 -30.72
CA GLU A 67 -10.92 -15.25 -31.08
C GLU A 67 -9.87 -16.26 -30.57
N ASN A 68 -8.64 -15.79 -30.31
CA ASN A 68 -7.56 -16.59 -29.78
C ASN A 68 -7.54 -16.64 -28.24
N ALA A 69 -8.53 -16.02 -27.56
CA ALA A 69 -8.63 -16.07 -26.11
C ALA A 69 -9.04 -17.47 -25.64
N GLU A 70 -8.11 -18.19 -25.04
CA GLU A 70 -8.30 -19.55 -24.58
C GLU A 70 -8.71 -19.60 -23.11
N THR A 71 -9.64 -20.51 -22.80
CA THR A 71 -10.05 -20.85 -21.42
C THR A 71 -9.35 -22.10 -20.91
N ASN A 72 -8.33 -22.54 -21.61
CA ASN A 72 -7.56 -23.71 -21.31
C ASN A 72 -6.79 -23.52 -19.99
N SER A 73 -6.86 -24.49 -19.07
CA SER A 73 -6.12 -24.47 -17.80
C SER A 73 -4.63 -24.75 -17.93
N ASN A 74 -4.13 -24.98 -19.16
CA ASN A 74 -2.72 -25.21 -19.46
C ASN A 74 -1.97 -23.88 -19.70
N VAL A 75 -2.35 -22.81 -19.01
CA VAL A 75 -1.53 -21.60 -18.95
C VAL A 75 -0.20 -22.00 -18.34
N ASP A 76 0.90 -21.75 -19.03
CA ASP A 76 2.22 -21.93 -18.48
C ASP A 76 2.50 -20.81 -17.46
N LEU A 77 2.08 -21.07 -16.23
CA LEU A 77 2.18 -20.11 -15.12
C LEU A 77 3.61 -20.00 -14.56
N HIS A 78 4.51 -20.92 -14.92
CA HIS A 78 5.94 -20.78 -14.62
C HIS A 78 6.53 -19.49 -15.23
N ARG A 79 5.88 -18.96 -16.27
CA ARG A 79 6.22 -17.64 -16.85
C ARG A 79 5.86 -16.45 -15.95
N LEU A 80 5.03 -16.65 -14.96
CA LEU A 80 4.61 -15.62 -13.99
C LEU A 80 5.38 -15.71 -12.67
N GLY A 81 6.52 -16.43 -12.65
CA GLY A 81 7.24 -16.66 -11.41
C GLY A 81 6.42 -17.48 -10.40
N ASN A 82 6.58 -17.20 -9.14
CA ASN A 82 5.92 -17.91 -8.04
C ASN A 82 4.45 -17.49 -7.83
N VAL A 83 3.63 -17.44 -8.87
CA VAL A 83 2.20 -17.05 -8.76
C VAL A 83 1.35 -18.05 -7.94
N GLY A 84 1.97 -19.13 -7.47
CA GLY A 84 1.38 -20.11 -6.59
C GLY A 84 0.53 -21.17 -7.30
N LYS A 85 0.04 -22.15 -6.51
CA LYS A 85 -0.85 -23.21 -7.02
C LYS A 85 -2.29 -22.72 -7.06
N PHE A 86 -3.01 -23.03 -8.15
CA PHE A 86 -4.44 -22.78 -8.24
C PHE A 86 -5.23 -23.95 -7.67
N THR A 87 -6.14 -23.66 -6.76
CA THR A 87 -7.03 -24.62 -6.12
C THR A 87 -8.48 -24.33 -6.49
N LYS A 88 -9.40 -25.09 -5.93
CA LYS A 88 -10.84 -24.81 -6.08
C LYS A 88 -11.25 -23.54 -5.32
N GLU A 89 -10.61 -23.27 -4.22
CA GLU A 89 -10.82 -22.11 -3.33
C GLU A 89 -10.16 -20.86 -3.91
N ALA A 90 -8.97 -21.01 -4.50
CA ALA A 90 -8.22 -19.97 -5.19
C ALA A 90 -8.01 -20.36 -6.68
N PRO A 91 -9.04 -20.26 -7.52
CA PRO A 91 -8.99 -20.70 -8.91
C PRO A 91 -8.19 -19.74 -9.79
N LEU A 92 -7.65 -20.28 -10.90
CA LEU A 92 -7.14 -19.46 -11.98
C LEU A 92 -8.25 -18.60 -12.57
N GLU A 93 -8.07 -17.28 -12.60
CA GLU A 93 -9.05 -16.34 -13.14
C GLU A 93 -8.65 -15.87 -14.52
N LEU A 94 -9.45 -16.25 -15.51
CA LEU A 94 -9.24 -15.88 -16.90
C LEU A 94 -10.33 -14.95 -17.39
N MET A 95 -9.94 -13.99 -18.20
CA MET A 95 -10.85 -13.11 -18.91
C MET A 95 -11.11 -13.66 -20.30
N VAL A 96 -12.36 -13.63 -20.71
CA VAL A 96 -12.82 -14.00 -22.06
C VAL A 96 -13.62 -12.84 -22.64
N PHE A 97 -13.68 -12.72 -23.93
CA PHE A 97 -14.37 -11.62 -24.62
C PHE A 97 -15.77 -11.98 -25.10
N ASP A 98 -16.16 -13.26 -24.99
CA ASP A 98 -17.50 -13.75 -25.31
C ASP A 98 -17.99 -14.71 -24.21
N TYR A 99 -19.30 -14.68 -23.96
CA TYR A 99 -19.97 -15.62 -23.05
C TYR A 99 -19.84 -17.07 -23.49
N ALA A 100 -19.78 -17.33 -24.80
CA ALA A 100 -19.59 -18.67 -25.35
C ALA A 100 -18.28 -19.33 -24.94
N HIS A 101 -17.25 -18.54 -24.64
CA HIS A 101 -15.93 -19.01 -24.22
C HIS A 101 -15.79 -19.20 -22.71
N ARG A 102 -16.85 -19.09 -21.92
CA ARG A 102 -16.80 -19.36 -20.47
C ARG A 102 -16.61 -20.86 -20.20
N THR A 103 -15.79 -21.16 -19.20
CA THR A 103 -15.56 -22.55 -18.76
C THR A 103 -16.19 -22.80 -17.39
N THR A 104 -16.59 -24.06 -17.17
CA THR A 104 -17.10 -24.55 -15.88
C THR A 104 -16.08 -25.41 -15.12
N ARG A 105 -14.80 -25.36 -15.51
CA ARG A 105 -13.74 -26.14 -14.85
C ARG A 105 -13.56 -25.75 -13.38
N LYS A 106 -13.42 -26.74 -12.50
CA LYS A 106 -13.40 -26.54 -11.03
C LYS A 106 -12.28 -25.64 -10.49
N LYS A 107 -11.14 -25.55 -11.21
CA LYS A 107 -9.96 -24.76 -10.82
C LYS A 107 -9.78 -23.52 -11.69
N THR A 108 -10.75 -23.19 -12.51
CA THR A 108 -10.71 -22.03 -13.40
C THR A 108 -12.02 -21.26 -13.29
N ARG A 109 -11.93 -19.96 -13.12
CA ARG A 109 -13.06 -19.05 -13.15
C ARG A 109 -12.88 -18.12 -14.34
N THR A 110 -13.90 -18.00 -15.17
CA THR A 110 -13.89 -17.08 -16.31
C THR A 110 -14.85 -15.94 -16.10
N ARG A 111 -14.41 -14.75 -16.52
CA ARG A 111 -15.22 -13.52 -16.55
C ARG A 111 -15.16 -12.93 -17.95
N VAL A 112 -16.25 -12.27 -18.37
CA VAL A 112 -16.28 -11.58 -19.66
C VAL A 112 -15.72 -10.17 -19.49
N LEU A 113 -14.78 -9.81 -20.37
CA LEU A 113 -14.20 -8.50 -20.52
C LEU A 113 -14.78 -7.83 -21.77
N SER A 114 -15.01 -6.52 -21.73
CA SER A 114 -15.52 -5.79 -22.90
C SER A 114 -14.40 -5.60 -23.94
N GLN A 115 -14.75 -5.69 -25.22
CA GLN A 115 -13.88 -5.36 -26.34
C GLN A 115 -13.69 -3.86 -26.54
N GLU A 116 -14.58 -3.05 -25.94
CA GLU A 116 -14.55 -1.58 -25.97
C GLU A 116 -13.58 -0.97 -24.94
N LEU A 117 -12.85 -1.81 -24.20
CA LEU A 117 -11.84 -1.32 -23.30
C LEU A 117 -10.64 -0.77 -24.07
N PRO A 118 -9.98 0.27 -23.56
CA PRO A 118 -8.80 0.81 -24.20
C PRO A 118 -7.63 -0.20 -24.13
N VAL A 119 -6.67 -0.09 -25.04
CA VAL A 119 -5.54 -1.04 -25.13
C VAL A 119 -4.72 -1.12 -23.86
N GLN A 120 -4.58 -0.03 -23.12
CA GLN A 120 -3.90 0.04 -21.83
C GLN A 120 -4.64 -0.71 -20.71
N ALA A 121 -5.86 -1.18 -20.94
CA ALA A 121 -6.57 -2.06 -20.01
C ALA A 121 -5.89 -3.43 -19.83
N LEU A 122 -4.99 -3.80 -20.76
CA LEU A 122 -4.23 -5.05 -20.73
C LEU A 122 -2.73 -4.78 -20.68
N VAL A 123 -2.06 -5.49 -19.80
CA VAL A 123 -0.59 -5.53 -19.72
C VAL A 123 -0.12 -6.80 -20.43
N CYS A 124 0.76 -6.64 -21.41
CA CYS A 124 1.35 -7.73 -22.17
C CYS A 124 2.53 -8.33 -21.41
N VAL A 125 2.47 -9.62 -21.08
CA VAL A 125 3.61 -10.39 -20.60
C VAL A 125 4.40 -10.91 -21.79
N ASP A 126 3.70 -11.56 -22.71
CA ASP A 126 4.17 -12.02 -24.01
C ASP A 126 3.00 -12.13 -24.99
N PRO A 127 3.22 -12.43 -26.29
CA PRO A 127 2.14 -12.50 -27.28
C PRO A 127 1.01 -13.50 -26.96
N THR A 128 1.22 -14.39 -25.99
CA THR A 128 0.25 -15.42 -25.59
C THR A 128 -0.34 -15.23 -24.19
N LEU A 129 0.21 -14.30 -23.39
CA LEU A 129 -0.18 -14.08 -22.01
C LEU A 129 -0.28 -12.59 -21.69
N TYR A 130 -1.42 -12.20 -21.16
CA TYR A 130 -1.75 -10.85 -20.72
C TYR A 130 -2.37 -10.89 -19.32
N PHE A 131 -2.38 -9.77 -18.63
CA PHE A 131 -3.21 -9.56 -17.44
C PHE A 131 -3.86 -8.17 -17.48
N VAL A 132 -4.97 -8.00 -16.76
CA VAL A 132 -5.65 -6.71 -16.71
C VAL A 132 -4.83 -5.69 -15.93
N CYS A 133 -4.91 -4.43 -16.30
CA CYS A 133 -4.18 -3.32 -15.67
C CYS A 133 -4.51 -3.17 -14.17
N PRO A 134 -3.67 -2.47 -13.38
CA PRO A 134 -3.87 -2.28 -11.94
C PRO A 134 -5.25 -1.72 -11.59
N GLU A 135 -5.76 -0.77 -12.34
CA GLU A 135 -7.06 -0.13 -12.13
C GLU A 135 -8.21 -1.14 -12.25
N LEU A 136 -8.16 -2.01 -13.27
CA LEU A 136 -9.13 -3.09 -13.44
C LEU A 136 -9.00 -4.16 -12.38
N ILE A 137 -7.79 -4.44 -11.87
CA ILE A 137 -7.58 -5.33 -10.72
C ILE A 137 -8.38 -4.80 -9.53
N VAL A 138 -8.23 -3.52 -9.17
CA VAL A 138 -8.97 -2.89 -8.07
C VAL A 138 -10.49 -3.03 -8.27
N LEU A 139 -10.99 -2.71 -9.46
CA LEU A 139 -12.42 -2.83 -9.77
C LEU A 139 -12.92 -4.28 -9.64
N GLN A 140 -12.14 -5.25 -10.08
CA GLN A 140 -12.51 -6.67 -10.00
C GLN A 140 -12.42 -7.22 -8.58
N MET A 141 -11.50 -6.71 -7.76
CA MET A 141 -11.34 -7.08 -6.36
C MET A 141 -12.38 -6.43 -5.44
N SER A 142 -12.99 -5.31 -5.85
CA SER A 142 -13.97 -4.57 -5.04
C SER A 142 -15.19 -5.39 -4.61
N ALA A 143 -15.56 -6.42 -5.37
CA ALA A 143 -16.65 -7.33 -5.04
C ALA A 143 -16.25 -8.47 -4.07
N ARG A 144 -14.97 -8.56 -3.70
CA ARG A 144 -14.42 -9.65 -2.87
C ARG A 144 -13.81 -9.16 -1.59
N LEU A 145 -13.08 -8.06 -1.68
CA LEU A 145 -12.47 -7.43 -0.52
C LEU A 145 -13.50 -6.56 0.20
N GLY A 146 -13.46 -6.60 1.51
CA GLY A 146 -14.13 -5.59 2.32
C GLY A 146 -13.55 -4.20 2.06
N PRO A 147 -14.20 -3.13 2.55
CA PRO A 147 -13.76 -1.75 2.29
C PRO A 147 -12.30 -1.51 2.71
N VAL A 148 -11.90 -1.96 3.89
CA VAL A 148 -10.54 -1.82 4.44
C VAL A 148 -9.52 -2.56 3.56
N GLY A 149 -9.74 -3.86 3.28
CA GLY A 149 -8.82 -4.63 2.45
C GLY A 149 -8.70 -4.09 1.01
N LEU A 150 -9.75 -3.45 0.50
CA LEU A 150 -9.69 -2.78 -0.80
C LEU A 150 -8.89 -1.48 -0.72
N ALA A 151 -9.03 -0.70 0.36
CA ALA A 151 -8.21 0.49 0.59
C ALA A 151 -6.72 0.12 0.70
N GLN A 152 -6.39 -0.94 1.43
CA GLN A 152 -5.03 -1.47 1.54
C GLN A 152 -4.46 -1.86 0.17
N LEU A 153 -5.26 -2.56 -0.67
CA LEU A 153 -4.86 -2.89 -2.04
C LEU A 153 -4.60 -1.65 -2.89
N VAL A 154 -5.46 -0.63 -2.79
CA VAL A 154 -5.26 0.64 -3.50
C VAL A 154 -3.96 1.30 -3.03
N MET A 155 -3.72 1.36 -1.71
CA MET A 155 -2.52 1.96 -1.13
C MET A 155 -1.24 1.19 -1.51
N GLU A 156 -1.30 -0.14 -1.63
CA GLU A 156 -0.20 -0.96 -2.15
C GLU A 156 0.12 -0.59 -3.61
N LEU A 157 -0.89 -0.53 -4.48
CA LEU A 157 -0.68 -0.27 -5.92
C LEU A 157 -0.29 1.19 -6.22
N CYS A 158 -0.77 2.14 -5.41
CA CYS A 158 -0.42 3.57 -5.47
C CYS A 158 0.78 3.93 -4.56
N GLY A 159 1.37 2.96 -3.88
CA GLY A 159 2.47 3.11 -2.96
C GLY A 159 3.80 2.60 -3.49
N SER A 160 4.83 2.70 -2.66
CA SER A 160 6.19 2.30 -3.00
C SER A 160 6.60 0.93 -2.45
N TYR A 161 5.65 0.08 -2.11
CA TYR A 161 5.87 -1.31 -1.71
C TYR A 161 4.96 -2.27 -2.47
N SER A 162 5.27 -3.55 -2.43
CA SER A 162 4.41 -4.62 -2.92
C SER A 162 4.50 -5.83 -2.01
N LEU A 163 3.37 -6.44 -1.70
CA LEU A 163 3.34 -7.73 -1.06
C LEU A 163 3.92 -8.78 -2.00
N CYS A 164 4.79 -9.64 -1.50
CA CYS A 164 5.35 -10.71 -2.30
C CYS A 164 4.36 -11.88 -2.36
N PRO A 165 4.09 -12.43 -3.56
CA PRO A 165 3.32 -13.67 -3.66
C PRO A 165 4.20 -14.84 -3.22
N ASP A 166 4.22 -15.15 -1.92
CA ASP A 166 4.98 -16.30 -1.43
C ASP A 166 4.15 -17.59 -1.56
N PRO A 167 4.64 -18.59 -2.31
CA PRO A 167 3.97 -19.89 -2.41
C PRO A 167 3.96 -20.68 -1.10
N ASP A 168 4.87 -20.38 -0.17
CA ASP A 168 5.00 -21.06 1.13
C ASP A 168 4.28 -20.32 2.27
N GLY A 169 3.62 -19.17 1.97
CA GLY A 169 2.77 -18.42 2.89
C GLY A 169 3.54 -17.54 3.89
N LEU A 170 4.83 -17.31 3.66
CA LEU A 170 5.58 -16.29 4.38
C LEU A 170 5.27 -14.94 3.73
N GLU A 171 4.48 -14.12 4.42
CA GLU A 171 4.15 -12.77 3.98
C GLU A 171 5.40 -11.90 3.99
N GLY A 172 5.97 -11.67 2.82
CA GLY A 172 7.06 -10.73 2.60
C GLY A 172 6.59 -9.49 1.86
N ALA A 173 7.36 -8.42 1.92
CA ALA A 173 7.14 -7.24 1.11
C ALA A 173 8.45 -6.77 0.45
N THR A 174 8.35 -6.22 -0.75
CA THR A 174 9.45 -5.52 -1.43
C THR A 174 9.17 -4.02 -1.36
N PHE A 175 10.20 -3.25 -1.08
CA PHE A 175 10.13 -1.82 -0.83
C PHE A 175 10.85 -1.01 -1.92
N ASP A 176 10.75 0.31 -1.84
CA ASP A 176 11.39 1.27 -2.77
C ASP A 176 11.01 1.05 -4.23
N LEU A 177 9.75 0.71 -4.46
CA LEU A 177 9.18 0.48 -5.76
C LEU A 177 8.45 1.72 -6.30
N PRO A 178 8.40 1.92 -7.62
CA PRO A 178 7.52 2.95 -8.16
C PRO A 178 6.05 2.55 -8.01
N PRO A 179 5.13 3.51 -7.79
CA PRO A 179 3.70 3.27 -7.91
C PRO A 179 3.34 2.74 -9.31
N VAL A 180 2.37 1.84 -9.40
CA VAL A 180 1.93 1.26 -10.70
C VAL A 180 0.63 1.88 -11.19
N THR A 181 -0.04 2.66 -10.35
CA THR A 181 -1.24 3.43 -10.68
C THR A 181 -1.39 4.61 -9.73
N THR A 182 -2.42 5.43 -9.94
CA THR A 182 -2.85 6.52 -9.05
C THR A 182 -4.31 6.35 -8.66
N ILE A 183 -4.72 6.99 -7.57
CA ILE A 183 -6.12 7.03 -7.16
C ILE A 183 -6.97 7.66 -8.26
N ASP A 184 -6.48 8.67 -8.97
CA ASP A 184 -7.21 9.32 -10.04
C ASP A 184 -7.34 8.45 -11.29
N ARG A 185 -6.33 7.64 -11.64
CA ARG A 185 -6.45 6.61 -12.68
C ARG A 185 -7.52 5.57 -12.32
N ILE A 186 -7.54 5.10 -11.07
CA ILE A 186 -8.57 4.18 -10.59
C ILE A 186 -9.97 4.81 -10.66
N ARG A 187 -10.10 6.09 -10.26
CA ARG A 187 -11.35 6.84 -10.37
C ARG A 187 -11.80 7.01 -11.82
N SER A 188 -10.87 7.33 -12.73
CA SER A 188 -11.14 7.41 -14.16
C SER A 188 -11.63 6.07 -14.70
N CYS A 189 -10.93 4.97 -14.42
CA CYS A 189 -11.37 3.63 -14.80
C CYS A 189 -12.79 3.31 -14.28
N ALA A 190 -13.08 3.64 -13.02
CA ALA A 190 -14.39 3.40 -12.39
C ALA A 190 -15.54 4.19 -13.02
N LYS A 191 -15.27 5.32 -13.65
CA LYS A 191 -16.27 6.09 -14.43
C LYS A 191 -16.64 5.40 -15.74
N HIS A 192 -15.68 4.75 -16.40
CA HIS A 192 -15.85 4.14 -17.71
C HIS A 192 -16.23 2.65 -17.62
N VAL A 193 -15.80 1.97 -16.58
CA VAL A 193 -16.03 0.52 -16.40
C VAL A 193 -16.97 0.29 -15.23
N ARG A 194 -18.15 -0.28 -15.50
CA ARG A 194 -19.07 -0.69 -14.42
C ARG A 194 -18.50 -1.85 -13.62
N ALA A 195 -18.19 -1.60 -12.35
CA ALA A 195 -17.94 -2.67 -11.39
C ALA A 195 -19.19 -3.54 -11.25
N ARG A 196 -19.05 -4.85 -11.43
CA ARG A 196 -20.15 -5.81 -11.21
C ARG A 196 -20.24 -6.18 -9.71
N GLY A 197 -20.72 -5.25 -8.91
CA GLY A 197 -20.76 -5.36 -7.43
C GLY A 197 -19.57 -4.64 -6.78
N GLY A 198 -19.61 -4.46 -5.46
CA GLY A 198 -18.53 -3.82 -4.70
C GLY A 198 -18.42 -2.29 -4.85
N THR A 199 -19.38 -1.63 -5.51
CA THR A 199 -19.35 -0.17 -5.72
C THR A 199 -19.28 0.63 -4.41
N ALA A 200 -19.95 0.16 -3.36
CA ALA A 200 -19.89 0.80 -2.04
C ALA A 200 -18.49 0.66 -1.43
N SER A 201 -17.91 -0.54 -1.44
CA SER A 201 -16.54 -0.79 -0.98
C SER A 201 -15.52 0.02 -1.76
N LEU A 202 -15.69 0.13 -3.10
CA LEU A 202 -14.79 0.92 -3.94
C LEU A 202 -14.86 2.41 -3.59
N ARG A 203 -16.07 2.96 -3.43
CA ARG A 203 -16.25 4.36 -3.05
C ARG A 203 -15.60 4.67 -1.71
N TRP A 204 -15.84 3.81 -0.73
CA TRP A 204 -15.26 3.93 0.59
C TRP A 204 -13.73 3.82 0.53
N ALA A 205 -13.20 2.82 -0.16
CA ALA A 205 -11.75 2.65 -0.31
C ALA A 205 -11.09 3.87 -0.95
N LEU A 206 -11.67 4.42 -2.02
CA LEU A 206 -11.14 5.62 -2.69
C LEU A 206 -11.32 6.93 -1.89
N GLN A 207 -12.10 6.90 -0.82
CA GLN A 207 -12.22 8.02 0.11
C GLN A 207 -11.07 8.05 1.13
N TYR A 208 -10.62 6.87 1.60
CA TYR A 208 -9.64 6.74 2.68
C TYR A 208 -8.28 6.21 2.23
N ALA A 209 -8.18 5.61 1.05
CA ALA A 209 -6.88 5.21 0.50
C ALA A 209 -6.03 6.43 0.18
N LEU A 210 -4.71 6.28 0.40
CA LEU A 210 -3.71 7.31 0.19
C LEU A 210 -2.63 6.80 -0.75
N GLU A 211 -2.00 7.71 -1.47
CA GLU A 211 -0.84 7.42 -2.30
C GLU A 211 0.46 7.49 -1.48
N TRP A 212 1.53 6.90 -2.01
CA TRP A 212 2.88 6.95 -1.44
C TRP A 212 3.08 6.22 -0.11
N SER A 213 2.20 5.30 0.28
CA SER A 213 2.55 4.39 1.38
C SER A 213 3.80 3.58 1.01
N ALA A 214 4.76 3.49 1.93
CA ALA A 214 6.02 2.80 1.68
C ALA A 214 6.08 1.40 2.34
N SER A 215 5.08 1.05 3.15
CA SER A 215 5.02 -0.27 3.80
C SER A 215 3.58 -0.65 4.19
N PRO A 216 3.31 -1.96 4.44
CA PRO A 216 2.04 -2.39 5.02
C PRO A 216 1.75 -1.75 6.39
N GLY A 217 2.80 -1.56 7.21
CA GLY A 217 2.68 -0.91 8.51
C GLY A 217 2.24 0.54 8.41
N GLU A 218 2.84 1.33 7.50
CA GLU A 218 2.40 2.70 7.24
C GLU A 218 0.96 2.76 6.69
N THR A 219 0.58 1.81 5.81
CA THR A 219 -0.79 1.68 5.31
C THR A 219 -1.77 1.51 6.46
N THR A 220 -1.47 0.62 7.41
CA THR A 220 -2.29 0.39 8.61
C THR A 220 -2.36 1.63 9.48
N LEU A 221 -1.20 2.21 9.80
CA LEU A 221 -1.09 3.40 10.62
C LEU A 221 -1.90 4.56 10.03
N ALA A 222 -1.78 4.80 8.73
CA ALA A 222 -2.54 5.83 8.04
C ALA A 222 -4.06 5.62 8.12
N LEU A 223 -4.53 4.39 7.93
CA LEU A 223 -5.95 4.05 8.09
C LEU A 223 -6.42 4.21 9.53
N MET A 224 -5.61 3.79 10.52
CA MET A 224 -5.92 4.00 11.94
C MET A 224 -6.07 5.49 12.28
N MET A 225 -5.20 6.35 11.76
CA MET A 225 -5.25 7.78 12.03
C MET A 225 -6.43 8.47 11.34
N SER A 226 -6.77 8.04 10.11
CA SER A 226 -7.75 8.73 9.27
C SER A 226 -9.19 8.27 9.43
N LEU A 227 -9.43 6.99 9.71
CA LEU A 227 -10.79 6.47 9.84
C LEU A 227 -11.47 7.04 11.08
N PRO A 228 -12.78 7.31 11.01
CA PRO A 228 -13.54 7.75 12.16
C PRO A 228 -13.67 6.62 13.21
N PRO A 229 -13.94 6.95 14.50
CA PRO A 229 -14.01 5.95 15.59
C PRO A 229 -15.02 4.83 15.33
N GLU A 230 -16.17 5.14 14.75
CA GLU A 230 -17.22 4.19 14.39
C GLU A 230 -16.80 3.19 13.29
N GLU A 231 -15.69 3.45 12.61
CA GLU A 231 -15.06 2.54 11.64
C GLU A 231 -13.76 1.91 12.16
N GLY A 232 -13.36 2.20 13.38
CA GLY A 232 -12.21 1.64 14.06
C GLY A 232 -10.92 2.47 13.95
N GLY A 233 -11.02 3.73 13.49
CA GLY A 233 -9.91 4.67 13.50
C GLY A 233 -9.92 5.61 14.69
N TYR A 234 -9.09 6.65 14.62
CA TYR A 234 -8.99 7.70 15.65
C TYR A 234 -9.51 9.07 15.18
N GLY A 235 -9.83 9.23 13.90
CA GLY A 235 -10.49 10.42 13.37
C GLY A 235 -9.64 11.68 13.33
N PHE A 236 -8.30 11.59 13.29
CA PHE A 236 -7.42 12.77 13.28
C PHE A 236 -7.35 13.49 11.93
N GLY A 237 -8.03 12.97 10.91
CA GLY A 237 -8.03 13.51 9.57
C GLY A 237 -7.14 12.71 8.62
N ILE A 238 -7.11 13.14 7.37
CA ILE A 238 -6.42 12.43 6.30
C ILE A 238 -4.94 12.84 6.27
N PRO A 239 -4.00 11.90 6.53
CA PRO A 239 -2.57 12.22 6.51
C PRO A 239 -2.01 12.30 5.09
N VAL A 240 -0.82 12.87 4.98
CA VAL A 240 0.06 12.81 3.81
C VAL A 240 1.12 11.75 4.08
N LEU A 241 1.32 10.81 3.14
CA LEU A 241 2.30 9.73 3.30
C LEU A 241 3.56 10.05 2.50
N ASN A 242 4.71 9.89 3.15
CA ASN A 242 6.03 10.06 2.53
C ASN A 242 6.15 11.33 1.67
N GLY A 243 5.46 12.40 2.09
CA GLY A 243 5.50 13.68 1.42
C GLY A 243 6.87 14.34 1.60
N ARG A 244 7.31 15.12 0.60
CA ARG A 244 8.59 15.81 0.65
C ARG A 244 8.49 17.09 1.48
N VAL A 245 9.25 17.18 2.58
CA VAL A 245 9.45 18.41 3.33
C VAL A 245 10.49 19.25 2.62
N GLU A 246 10.16 20.50 2.29
CA GLU A 246 11.12 21.47 1.76
C GLU A 246 11.75 22.22 2.93
N VAL A 247 13.03 21.97 3.16
CA VAL A 247 13.79 22.65 4.21
C VAL A 247 13.99 24.12 3.82
N PRO A 248 13.60 25.09 4.66
CA PRO A 248 13.87 26.49 4.40
C PRO A 248 15.38 26.79 4.30
N ILE A 249 15.80 27.63 3.35
CA ILE A 249 17.21 27.97 3.08
C ILE A 249 17.95 28.39 4.34
N ASN A 250 17.29 29.14 5.23
CA ASN A 250 17.88 29.59 6.48
C ASN A 250 18.10 28.48 7.51
N LEU A 251 17.54 27.30 7.31
CA LEU A 251 17.68 26.14 8.21
C LEU A 251 18.53 25.01 7.59
N GLU A 252 18.89 25.10 6.30
CA GLU A 252 19.67 24.06 5.60
C GLU A 252 21.01 23.74 6.29
N SER A 253 21.66 24.74 6.90
CA SER A 253 22.92 24.51 7.63
C SER A 253 22.76 23.81 8.98
N CYS A 254 21.52 23.67 9.48
CA CYS A 254 21.21 23.10 10.78
C CYS A 254 20.76 21.64 10.69
N VAL A 255 20.56 21.12 9.48
CA VAL A 255 20.08 19.75 9.21
C VAL A 255 21.02 19.04 8.26
N SER A 256 21.06 17.71 8.31
CA SER A 256 22.01 16.92 7.52
C SER A 256 21.50 16.61 6.11
N GLY A 257 20.21 16.76 5.83
CA GLY A 257 19.57 16.44 4.54
C GLY A 257 18.87 17.64 3.90
N GLY A 258 18.82 17.68 2.56
CA GLY A 258 18.09 18.70 1.79
C GLY A 258 16.59 18.43 1.68
N SER A 259 16.14 17.20 1.98
CA SER A 259 14.73 16.81 1.94
C SER A 259 14.45 15.69 2.94
N TYR A 260 13.30 15.78 3.61
CA TYR A 260 12.79 14.77 4.54
C TYR A 260 11.44 14.25 4.04
N TYR A 261 11.11 13.02 4.39
CA TYR A 261 9.89 12.34 3.97
C TYR A 261 9.24 11.72 5.22
N PRO A 262 8.39 12.48 5.95
CA PRO A 262 7.61 11.97 7.07
C PRO A 262 6.76 10.77 6.64
N ASP A 263 6.73 9.69 7.44
CA ASP A 263 6.04 8.45 7.04
C ASP A 263 4.52 8.65 6.99
N VAL A 264 3.94 9.16 8.09
CA VAL A 264 2.50 9.46 8.19
C VAL A 264 2.32 10.84 8.81
N PHE A 265 2.11 11.84 7.97
CA PHE A 265 2.08 13.24 8.38
C PHE A 265 0.65 13.79 8.47
N LEU A 266 0.21 14.13 9.68
CA LEU A 266 -1.02 14.86 9.92
C LEU A 266 -0.75 16.37 9.82
N GLN A 267 -1.26 17.00 8.78
CA GLN A 267 -1.02 18.42 8.51
C GLN A 267 -1.63 19.33 9.58
N ASN A 268 -2.77 18.92 10.14
CA ASN A 268 -3.33 19.57 11.31
C ASN A 268 -2.44 19.26 12.52
N GLY A 269 -1.86 20.30 13.14
CA GLY A 269 -0.96 20.17 14.28
C GLY A 269 0.46 19.76 13.95
N TYR A 270 0.81 19.58 12.67
CA TYR A 270 2.16 19.22 12.21
C TYR A 270 2.72 17.98 12.91
N VAL A 271 1.88 16.93 13.04
CA VAL A 271 2.25 15.67 13.66
C VAL A 271 2.81 14.72 12.63
N ASP A 272 3.96 14.16 12.90
CA ASP A 272 4.61 13.13 12.11
C ASP A 272 4.69 11.84 12.92
N LEU A 273 4.06 10.78 12.42
CA LEU A 273 4.16 9.44 13.01
C LEU A 273 5.20 8.64 12.21
N GLU A 274 6.38 8.45 12.80
CA GLU A 274 7.51 7.72 12.21
C GLU A 274 7.37 6.23 12.52
N TYR A 275 7.12 5.41 11.49
CA TYR A 275 6.92 3.97 11.62
C TYR A 275 8.24 3.20 11.63
N GLN A 276 8.49 2.45 12.69
CA GLN A 276 9.68 1.64 12.87
C GLN A 276 9.34 0.14 12.84
N SER A 277 9.74 -0.54 11.76
CA SER A 277 9.59 -1.99 11.66
C SER A 277 10.51 -2.71 12.64
N THR A 278 9.98 -3.69 13.39
CA THR A 278 10.78 -4.49 14.33
C THR A 278 11.84 -5.35 13.66
N GLU A 279 11.68 -5.73 12.41
CA GLU A 279 12.69 -6.49 11.65
C GLU A 279 14.02 -5.74 11.56
N PHE A 280 13.96 -4.41 11.61
CA PHE A 280 15.13 -3.54 11.57
C PHE A 280 15.55 -3.01 12.95
N HIS A 281 14.78 -3.28 14.02
CA HIS A 281 14.99 -2.71 15.37
C HIS A 281 15.20 -3.77 16.45
N LEU A 282 15.23 -5.07 16.11
CA LEU A 282 15.65 -6.13 17.04
C LEU A 282 17.18 -6.28 17.01
N ASP A 283 17.81 -6.22 18.18
CA ASP A 283 19.25 -6.51 18.30
C ASP A 283 19.53 -7.93 17.77
N PRO A 284 20.30 -8.07 16.67
CA PRO A 284 20.59 -9.36 16.06
C PRO A 284 21.21 -10.37 17.05
N LEU A 285 21.98 -9.90 18.04
CA LEU A 285 22.53 -10.73 19.08
C LEU A 285 21.47 -11.26 20.05
N ALA A 286 20.46 -10.44 20.38
CA ALA A 286 19.36 -10.89 21.21
C ALA A 286 18.53 -11.96 20.47
N VAL A 287 18.25 -11.77 19.18
CA VAL A 287 17.55 -12.76 18.35
C VAL A 287 18.38 -14.03 18.16
N ALA A 288 19.65 -13.90 17.82
CA ALA A 288 20.56 -15.04 17.63
C ALA A 288 20.74 -15.85 18.92
N SER A 289 20.82 -15.20 20.08
CA SER A 289 20.94 -15.89 21.38
C SER A 289 19.69 -16.68 21.76
N LEU A 290 18.53 -16.38 21.20
CA LEU A 290 17.28 -17.11 21.40
C LEU A 290 17.11 -18.30 20.45
N THR A 291 17.78 -18.28 19.30
CA THR A 291 17.55 -19.23 18.21
C THR A 291 18.75 -20.12 17.88
N MET A 292 19.97 -19.72 18.25
CA MET A 292 21.22 -20.41 17.93
C MET A 292 21.87 -21.04 19.14
N THR A 293 22.55 -22.16 18.91
CA THR A 293 23.42 -22.76 19.90
C THR A 293 24.71 -21.93 20.11
N ARG A 294 25.40 -22.15 21.21
CA ARG A 294 26.65 -21.43 21.54
C ARG A 294 27.74 -21.56 20.45
N ASP A 295 27.81 -22.74 19.82
CA ASP A 295 28.81 -23.02 18.79
C ASP A 295 28.42 -22.35 17.43
N GLU A 296 27.14 -22.33 17.09
CA GLU A 296 26.63 -21.61 15.94
C GLU A 296 26.78 -20.08 16.10
N LEU A 297 26.57 -19.58 17.33
CA LEU A 297 26.78 -18.16 17.63
C LEU A 297 28.26 -17.76 17.48
N ALA A 298 29.19 -18.62 17.94
CA ALA A 298 30.61 -18.37 17.80
C ALA A 298 31.09 -18.44 16.34
N ALA A 299 30.51 -19.32 15.52
CA ALA A 299 30.81 -19.44 14.11
C ALA A 299 30.23 -18.24 13.27
N ALA A 300 29.11 -17.69 13.70
CA ALA A 300 28.43 -16.55 13.04
C ALA A 300 28.95 -15.17 13.50
N ASP A 301 29.91 -15.11 14.42
CA ASP A 301 30.37 -13.89 15.09
C ASP A 301 30.76 -12.72 14.13
N PRO A 302 31.47 -12.93 13.00
CA PRO A 302 31.79 -11.83 12.07
C PRO A 302 30.58 -11.24 11.36
N GLU A 303 29.61 -12.07 10.94
CA GLU A 303 28.38 -11.64 10.27
C GLU A 303 27.46 -10.91 11.23
N LEU A 304 27.28 -11.48 12.44
CA LEU A 304 26.51 -10.87 13.51
C LEU A 304 27.10 -9.53 13.96
N ALA A 305 28.43 -9.41 14.04
CA ALA A 305 29.10 -8.15 14.37
C ALA A 305 28.89 -7.09 13.28
N THR A 306 28.87 -7.49 12.01
CA THR A 306 28.59 -6.58 10.89
C THR A 306 27.13 -6.14 10.89
N TRP A 307 26.21 -7.08 11.10
CA TRP A 307 24.79 -6.79 11.19
C TRP A 307 24.46 -5.86 12.37
N ARG A 308 25.08 -6.13 13.56
CA ARG A 308 24.93 -5.27 14.74
C ARG A 308 25.46 -3.86 14.51
N ARG A 309 26.58 -3.67 13.80
CA ARG A 309 27.06 -2.34 13.43
C ARG A 309 26.06 -1.62 12.53
N GLY A 310 25.48 -2.30 11.54
CA GLY A 310 24.43 -1.76 10.69
C GLY A 310 23.17 -1.35 11.48
N PHE A 311 22.75 -2.20 12.42
CA PHE A 311 21.63 -1.93 13.32
C PHE A 311 21.86 -0.67 14.18
N ILE A 312 23.03 -0.55 14.82
CA ILE A 312 23.38 0.62 15.64
C ILE A 312 23.44 1.89 14.76
N ALA A 313 24.07 1.80 13.57
CA ALA A 313 24.18 2.92 12.65
C ALA A 313 22.81 3.39 12.14
N LYS A 314 21.89 2.44 11.87
CA LYS A 314 20.53 2.77 11.47
C LYS A 314 19.76 3.44 12.62
N GLY A 315 19.80 2.88 13.82
CA GLY A 315 19.14 3.50 14.98
C GLY A 315 19.64 4.91 15.28
N ASP A 316 20.94 5.16 15.11
CA ASP A 316 21.52 6.51 15.26
C ASP A 316 21.04 7.46 14.14
N ALA A 317 20.92 6.97 12.92
CA ALA A 317 20.39 7.74 11.79
C ALA A 317 18.90 8.08 11.99
N ASP A 318 18.08 7.13 12.45
CA ASP A 318 16.66 7.34 12.75
C ASP A 318 16.45 8.36 13.87
N LEU A 319 17.24 8.25 14.96
CA LEU A 319 17.20 9.23 16.04
C LEU A 319 17.63 10.63 15.58
N ARG A 320 18.63 10.72 14.70
CA ARG A 320 19.07 11.99 14.11
C ARG A 320 17.95 12.58 13.27
N ARG A 321 17.36 11.79 12.38
CA ARG A 321 16.24 12.19 11.53
C ARG A 321 15.07 12.73 12.36
N MET A 322 14.65 12.03 13.41
CA MET A 322 13.58 12.49 14.30
C MET A 322 13.91 13.84 14.97
N ARG A 323 15.15 14.04 15.44
CA ARG A 323 15.57 15.33 16.01
C ARG A 323 15.55 16.46 14.99
N GLU A 324 15.96 16.19 13.76
CA GLU A 324 15.96 17.18 12.68
C GLU A 324 14.52 17.54 12.27
N LEU A 325 13.59 16.58 12.21
CA LEU A 325 12.17 16.84 11.98
C LEU A 325 11.55 17.66 13.12
N GLN A 326 11.88 17.35 14.37
CA GLN A 326 11.48 18.16 15.53
C GLN A 326 12.06 19.58 15.47
N PHE A 327 13.32 19.72 15.07
CA PHE A 327 13.94 21.03 14.88
C PHE A 327 13.24 21.85 13.79
N LEU A 328 12.74 21.19 12.75
CA LEU A 328 11.94 21.80 11.68
C LEU A 328 10.50 22.15 12.12
N GLY A 329 10.13 21.85 13.36
CA GLY A 329 8.84 22.21 13.96
C GLY A 329 7.76 21.14 13.84
N LEU A 330 8.12 19.89 13.53
CA LEU A 330 7.16 18.79 13.54
C LEU A 330 7.08 18.17 14.93
N HIS A 331 5.88 17.75 15.34
CA HIS A 331 5.68 16.90 16.50
C HIS A 331 5.86 15.44 16.11
N VAL A 332 7.04 14.87 16.36
CA VAL A 332 7.38 13.51 15.94
C VAL A 332 6.96 12.50 16.99
N VAL A 333 6.15 11.52 16.59
CA VAL A 333 5.66 10.40 17.42
C VAL A 333 6.19 9.10 16.81
N PRO A 334 7.14 8.42 17.45
CA PRO A 334 7.60 7.11 16.96
C PRO A 334 6.53 6.04 17.18
N VAL A 335 6.31 5.21 16.18
CA VAL A 335 5.36 4.08 16.20
C VAL A 335 6.08 2.82 15.77
N THR A 336 5.99 1.77 16.57
CA THR A 336 6.64 0.50 16.27
C THR A 336 5.65 -0.53 15.73
N SER A 337 6.14 -1.60 15.11
CA SER A 337 5.27 -2.71 14.71
C SER A 337 4.62 -3.42 15.91
N PHE A 338 5.14 -3.28 17.13
CA PHE A 338 4.48 -3.77 18.35
C PHE A 338 3.24 -2.94 18.69
N ASP A 339 3.27 -1.63 18.44
CA ASP A 339 2.12 -0.76 18.69
C ASP A 339 0.97 -1.11 17.74
N LEU A 340 1.27 -1.51 16.50
CA LEU A 340 0.27 -1.96 15.53
C LEU A 340 -0.27 -3.38 15.78
N ARG A 341 0.27 -4.15 16.73
CA ARG A 341 -0.23 -5.49 17.06
C ARG A 341 -1.26 -5.49 18.19
N GLU A 342 -1.22 -4.49 19.06
CA GLU A 342 -2.02 -4.42 20.28
C GLU A 342 -2.84 -3.13 20.33
N PRO A 343 -4.18 -3.20 20.33
CA PRO A 343 -5.04 -2.01 20.36
C PRO A 343 -4.72 -1.07 21.51
N GLU A 344 -4.38 -1.60 22.70
CA GLU A 344 -4.06 -0.81 23.89
C GLU A 344 -2.79 0.03 23.71
N ARG A 345 -1.80 -0.50 23.01
CA ARG A 345 -0.56 0.24 22.69
C ARG A 345 -0.81 1.31 21.65
N MET A 346 -1.61 0.96 20.63
CA MET A 346 -2.01 1.93 19.60
C MET A 346 -2.89 3.05 20.18
N ASP A 347 -3.75 2.73 21.14
CA ASP A 347 -4.54 3.72 21.90
C ASP A 347 -3.61 4.70 22.65
N GLN A 348 -2.47 4.24 23.20
CA GLN A 348 -1.47 5.11 23.85
C GLN A 348 -0.80 6.07 22.85
N VAL A 349 -0.44 5.57 21.65
CA VAL A 349 0.07 6.42 20.56
C VAL A 349 -0.97 7.47 20.19
N ALA A 350 -2.22 7.07 19.99
CA ALA A 350 -3.31 7.97 19.65
C ALA A 350 -3.56 9.01 20.74
N CYS A 351 -3.49 8.64 22.04
CA CYS A 351 -3.57 9.59 23.14
C CYS A 351 -2.45 10.64 23.11
N ALA A 352 -1.23 10.26 22.73
CA ALA A 352 -0.13 11.22 22.58
C ALA A 352 -0.41 12.24 21.49
N VAL A 353 -0.90 11.79 20.33
CA VAL A 353 -1.33 12.65 19.21
C VAL A 353 -2.47 13.57 19.65
N ALA A 354 -3.53 13.00 20.27
CA ALA A 354 -4.70 13.76 20.71
C ALA A 354 -4.35 14.85 21.70
N ARG A 355 -3.45 14.59 22.65
CA ARG A 355 -2.97 15.60 23.62
C ARG A 355 -2.21 16.74 22.97
N HIS A 356 -1.41 16.44 21.96
CA HIS A 356 -0.75 17.48 21.19
C HIS A 356 -1.78 18.35 20.44
N LEU A 357 -2.74 17.71 19.74
CA LEU A 357 -3.77 18.43 18.99
C LEU A 357 -4.69 19.25 19.91
N GLU A 358 -5.00 18.77 21.11
CA GLU A 358 -5.70 19.55 22.14
C GLU A 358 -4.91 20.80 22.53
N GLY A 359 -3.60 20.65 22.79
CA GLY A 359 -2.72 21.78 23.13
C GLY A 359 -2.67 22.86 22.04
N GLU A 360 -2.81 22.47 20.78
CA GLU A 360 -2.93 23.37 19.63
C GLU A 360 -4.37 23.90 19.40
N GLY A 361 -5.33 23.49 20.21
CA GLY A 361 -6.74 23.88 20.05
C GLY A 361 -7.46 23.27 18.84
N LEU A 362 -6.94 22.17 18.32
CA LEU A 362 -7.43 21.48 17.12
C LEU A 362 -8.33 20.28 17.42
N LEU A 363 -8.41 19.87 18.70
CA LEU A 363 -9.18 18.72 19.14
C LEU A 363 -9.80 18.96 20.51
N ASP A 364 -11.04 18.52 20.70
CA ASP A 364 -11.68 18.45 22.01
C ASP A 364 -11.38 17.09 22.66
N TRP A 365 -10.49 17.10 23.65
CA TRP A 365 -10.07 15.88 24.34
C TRP A 365 -11.22 15.10 24.99
N GLU A 366 -12.14 15.79 25.67
CA GLU A 366 -13.22 15.14 26.42
C GLU A 366 -14.11 14.34 25.46
N SER A 367 -14.48 14.94 24.34
CA SER A 367 -15.31 14.30 23.32
C SER A 367 -14.56 13.14 22.66
N TRP A 368 -13.31 13.36 22.24
CA TRP A 368 -12.50 12.36 21.57
C TRP A 368 -12.20 11.15 22.48
N HIS A 369 -11.86 11.41 23.75
CA HIS A 369 -11.56 10.36 24.72
C HIS A 369 -12.81 9.54 25.08
N ALA A 370 -13.99 10.15 25.10
CA ALA A 370 -15.24 9.42 25.27
C ALA A 370 -15.47 8.39 24.15
N ASP A 371 -15.17 8.75 22.89
CA ASP A 371 -15.25 7.83 21.75
C ASP A 371 -14.21 6.71 21.85
N LEU A 372 -13.01 6.99 22.39
CA LEU A 372 -11.96 5.98 22.59
C LEU A 372 -12.43 4.87 23.53
N GLU A 373 -13.21 5.20 24.58
CA GLU A 373 -13.72 4.27 25.58
C GLU A 373 -14.93 3.44 25.12
N VAL A 374 -15.53 3.73 23.97
CA VAL A 374 -16.65 2.95 23.44
C VAL A 374 -16.20 1.53 23.09
N HIS A 375 -16.78 0.54 23.77
CA HIS A 375 -16.39 -0.85 23.66
C HIS A 375 -16.44 -1.40 22.22
N ASP A 376 -17.48 -1.05 21.46
CA ASP A 376 -17.64 -1.51 20.07
C ASP A 376 -16.55 -0.96 19.16
N TYR A 377 -16.11 0.28 19.36
CA TYR A 377 -15.04 0.90 18.59
C TYR A 377 -13.67 0.24 18.84
N ARG A 378 -13.40 -0.16 20.09
CA ARG A 378 -12.21 -0.96 20.42
C ARG A 378 -12.18 -2.29 19.66
N GLY A 379 -13.33 -2.96 19.55
CA GLY A 379 -13.47 -4.19 18.76
C GLY A 379 -13.24 -3.97 17.26
N LEU A 380 -13.61 -2.80 16.72
CA LEU A 380 -13.30 -2.39 15.33
C LEU A 380 -11.80 -2.13 15.14
N ARG A 381 -11.17 -1.37 16.07
CA ARG A 381 -9.70 -1.15 16.05
C ARG A 381 -8.92 -2.45 16.03
N ALA A 382 -9.28 -3.39 16.89
CA ALA A 382 -8.65 -4.71 16.93
C ALA A 382 -8.83 -5.51 15.63
N ARG A 383 -9.93 -5.33 14.90
CA ARG A 383 -10.13 -5.95 13.58
C ARG A 383 -9.29 -5.27 12.51
N LEU A 384 -9.22 -3.95 12.51
CA LEU A 384 -8.41 -3.18 11.57
C LEU A 384 -6.94 -3.56 11.69
N LEU A 385 -6.38 -3.63 12.90
CA LEU A 385 -5.00 -4.07 13.16
C LEU A 385 -4.72 -5.50 12.68
N ARG A 386 -5.69 -6.42 12.78
CA ARG A 386 -5.54 -7.81 12.31
C ARG A 386 -5.72 -7.99 10.80
N SER A 387 -6.22 -6.99 10.10
CA SER A 387 -6.41 -7.05 8.64
C SER A 387 -5.13 -6.72 7.85
N CYS A 388 -4.04 -6.48 8.55
CA CYS A 388 -2.76 -6.01 7.99
C CYS A 388 -1.69 -7.08 8.04
#